data_4dc4c3d85a6e4598f3c59730474f2877
#
_entry.id   4dc4c3d85a6e4598f3c59730474f2877
#
_cell.length_a   1.000
_cell.length_b   1.000
_cell.length_c   1.000
_cell.angle_alpha   90.00
_cell.angle_beta   90.00
_cell.angle_gamma   90.00
#
_symmetry.space_group_name_H-M   'P 1'
#
loop_
_entity.id
_entity.type
_entity.pdbx_description
1 polymer ?
#
loop_
_entity_poly.entity_id
_entity_poly.type
_entity_poly.pdbx_seq_one_letter_code
_entity_poly.pdbx_strand_id
1 'polypeptide(L)'
;MDADGLTFAVATTAEERVAKRAGFRTVRVGLRAANGVPDGRVVSFGLAGALDDALRIGDVIDATRVVDATGATLWEGAGLGVGGAKRCVVLASEQLVYDAGERRRLRDASGADAVDMESGVLARSGRLAGVLRAVSDDTTSAVEGVDGTVHKDGRTDVAGLLLWVVRRRGHAIRSMKDAMVALRSLEKAVAT
;
A
#
# COMPACT_ATOMS: atom_id res chain seq x y z
N MET A 1 10.66 -16.23 -1.34
CA MET A 1 10.96 -15.13 -0.39
C MET A 1 11.30 -15.72 0.96
N ASP A 2 12.48 -15.41 1.51
CA ASP A 2 12.82 -15.81 2.89
C ASP A 2 12.21 -14.77 3.85
N ALA A 3 11.23 -15.21 4.67
CA ALA A 3 10.50 -14.36 5.59
C ALA A 3 10.96 -14.54 7.06
N ASP A 4 12.01 -15.37 7.31
CA ASP A 4 12.48 -15.64 8.65
C ASP A 4 13.00 -14.36 9.33
N GLY A 5 12.50 -14.11 10.54
CA GLY A 5 12.85 -12.92 11.31
C GLY A 5 12.19 -11.61 10.83
N LEU A 6 11.35 -11.64 9.79
CA LEU A 6 10.62 -10.45 9.30
C LEU A 6 9.23 -10.36 9.96
N THR A 7 8.81 -9.13 10.24
CA THR A 7 7.44 -8.81 10.65
C THR A 7 6.75 -8.01 9.56
N PHE A 8 5.60 -8.47 9.11
CA PHE A 8 4.81 -7.79 8.07
C PHE A 8 3.92 -6.73 8.72
N ALA A 9 4.27 -5.47 8.49
CA ALA A 9 3.51 -4.32 8.95
C ALA A 9 2.38 -4.03 7.95
N VAL A 10 1.15 -4.11 8.42
CA VAL A 10 -0.08 -3.93 7.62
C VAL A 10 -0.92 -2.79 8.15
N ALA A 11 -1.58 -2.05 7.28
CA ALA A 11 -2.44 -0.93 7.69
C ALA A 11 -3.82 -1.40 8.13
N THR A 12 -4.40 -2.36 7.42
CA THR A 12 -5.81 -2.74 7.54
C THR A 12 -6.02 -4.20 7.96
N THR A 13 -7.22 -4.51 8.46
CA THR A 13 -7.63 -5.89 8.76
C THR A 13 -7.65 -6.80 7.52
N ALA A 14 -7.96 -6.23 6.34
CA ALA A 14 -8.00 -7.00 5.10
C ALA A 14 -6.60 -7.46 4.69
N GLU A 15 -5.62 -6.57 4.74
CA GLU A 15 -4.21 -6.88 4.48
C GLU A 15 -3.65 -7.87 5.51
N GLU A 16 -4.01 -7.70 6.80
CA GLU A 16 -3.61 -8.61 7.87
C GLU A 16 -4.09 -10.05 7.59
N ARG A 17 -5.32 -10.23 7.12
CA ARG A 17 -5.85 -11.54 6.76
C ARG A 17 -5.06 -12.19 5.62
N VAL A 18 -4.69 -11.42 4.60
CA VAL A 18 -3.88 -11.91 3.47
C VAL A 18 -2.51 -12.36 3.97
N ALA A 19 -1.81 -11.52 4.72
CA ALA A 19 -0.48 -11.84 5.25
C ALA A 19 -0.49 -13.05 6.19
N LYS A 20 -1.51 -13.17 7.07
CA LYS A 20 -1.67 -14.33 7.96
C LYS A 20 -1.95 -15.64 7.21
N ARG A 21 -2.74 -15.60 6.12
CA ARG A 21 -2.98 -16.79 5.27
C ARG A 21 -1.71 -17.26 4.58
N ALA A 22 -0.81 -16.36 4.25
CA ALA A 22 0.51 -16.67 3.73
C ALA A 22 1.50 -17.16 4.79
N GLY A 23 1.08 -17.28 6.06
CA GLY A 23 1.91 -17.75 7.15
C GLY A 23 2.84 -16.70 7.76
N PHE A 24 2.70 -15.43 7.41
CA PHE A 24 3.59 -14.38 7.88
C PHE A 24 3.27 -13.92 9.32
N ARG A 25 4.33 -13.61 10.07
CA ARG A 25 4.20 -12.84 11.31
C ARG A 25 3.75 -11.43 10.98
N THR A 26 2.59 -11.00 11.52
CA THR A 26 1.99 -9.71 11.17
C THR A 26 1.81 -8.82 12.39
N VAL A 27 1.94 -7.50 12.17
CA VAL A 27 1.54 -6.46 13.14
C VAL A 27 0.73 -5.41 12.40
N ARG A 28 -0.46 -5.08 12.93
CA ARG A 28 -1.29 -4.02 12.38
C ARG A 28 -0.83 -2.66 12.91
N VAL A 29 -0.14 -1.92 12.05
CA VAL A 29 0.38 -0.59 12.35
C VAL A 29 -0.66 0.52 12.14
N GLY A 30 -1.77 0.24 11.46
CA GLY A 30 -2.78 1.24 11.10
C GLY A 30 -2.33 2.15 9.96
N LEU A 31 -3.23 3.03 9.52
CA LEU A 31 -2.91 4.02 8.49
C LEU A 31 -1.80 4.96 8.98
N ARG A 32 -0.83 5.22 8.13
CA ARG A 32 0.34 6.05 8.47
C ARG A 32 1.10 5.55 9.71
N ALA A 33 1.04 4.24 9.97
CA ALA A 33 1.61 3.60 11.15
C ALA A 33 1.15 4.25 12.48
N ALA A 34 -0.13 4.65 12.56
CA ALA A 34 -0.71 5.34 13.72
C ALA A 34 -0.63 4.53 15.03
N ASN A 35 -0.51 3.19 14.95
CA ASN A 35 -0.33 2.30 16.10
C ASN A 35 1.14 2.08 16.47
N GLY A 36 2.07 2.83 15.84
CA GLY A 36 3.51 2.70 16.05
C GLY A 36 4.19 1.69 15.12
N VAL A 37 5.51 1.73 15.14
CA VAL A 37 6.36 0.83 14.35
C VAL A 37 6.81 -0.34 15.24
N PRO A 38 6.60 -1.60 14.83
CA PRO A 38 7.02 -2.75 15.62
C PRO A 38 8.54 -2.87 15.70
N ASP A 39 9.04 -3.57 16.72
CA ASP A 39 10.46 -3.86 16.85
C ASP A 39 10.96 -4.86 15.81
N GLY A 40 12.25 -4.79 15.51
CA GLY A 40 12.94 -5.66 14.55
C GLY A 40 12.76 -5.19 13.10
N ARG A 41 13.07 -6.09 12.17
CA ARG A 41 13.00 -5.84 10.72
C ARG A 41 11.56 -5.99 10.23
N VAL A 42 11.07 -4.97 9.51
CA VAL A 42 9.67 -4.93 9.05
C VAL A 42 9.57 -4.88 7.52
N VAL A 43 8.57 -5.55 7.00
CA VAL A 43 8.13 -5.42 5.60
C VAL A 43 6.85 -4.60 5.59
N SER A 44 6.83 -3.51 4.83
CA SER A 44 5.61 -2.76 4.54
C SER A 44 4.76 -3.56 3.55
N PHE A 45 3.59 -4.05 4.01
CA PHE A 45 2.76 -4.98 3.24
C PHE A 45 1.34 -4.46 3.11
N GLY A 46 0.83 -4.37 1.87
CA GLY A 46 -0.54 -3.90 1.66
C GLY A 46 -0.82 -3.38 0.25
N LEU A 47 -1.66 -2.37 0.16
CA LEU A 47 -2.10 -1.76 -1.09
C LEU A 47 -1.35 -0.46 -1.39
N ALA A 48 -1.31 -0.07 -2.67
CA ALA A 48 -0.76 1.19 -3.15
C ALA A 48 -1.57 1.72 -4.34
N GLY A 49 -1.58 3.04 -4.51
CA GLY A 49 -2.10 3.67 -5.72
C GLY A 49 -1.02 3.78 -6.80
N ALA A 50 -1.39 3.65 -8.08
CA ALA A 50 -0.47 3.88 -9.19
C ALA A 50 -0.24 5.37 -9.43
N LEU A 51 1.02 5.73 -9.68
CA LEU A 51 1.42 7.03 -10.23
C LEU A 51 1.86 6.90 -11.69
N ASP A 52 2.38 5.73 -12.10
CA ASP A 52 2.77 5.42 -13.45
C ASP A 52 1.65 4.70 -14.22
N ASP A 53 1.37 5.16 -15.45
CA ASP A 53 0.36 4.59 -16.34
C ASP A 53 0.71 3.15 -16.80
N ALA A 54 1.93 2.68 -16.59
CA ALA A 54 2.32 1.29 -16.85
C ALA A 54 1.85 0.31 -15.77
N LEU A 55 1.42 0.82 -14.61
CA LEU A 55 0.86 0.00 -13.53
C LEU A 55 -0.66 -0.19 -13.72
N ARG A 56 -1.13 -1.39 -13.45
CA ARG A 56 -2.53 -1.79 -13.52
C ARG A 56 -3.02 -2.33 -12.19
N ILE A 57 -4.31 -2.22 -11.94
CA ILE A 57 -4.95 -2.81 -10.76
C ILE A 57 -4.62 -4.31 -10.70
N GLY A 58 -4.11 -4.75 -9.55
CA GLY A 58 -3.67 -6.10 -9.30
C GLY A 58 -2.19 -6.37 -9.62
N ASP A 59 -1.45 -5.43 -10.22
CA ASP A 59 0.01 -5.56 -10.31
C ASP A 59 0.61 -5.61 -8.91
N VAL A 60 1.54 -6.54 -8.71
CA VAL A 60 2.29 -6.64 -7.45
C VAL A 60 3.62 -5.91 -7.59
N ILE A 61 3.94 -5.12 -6.59
CA ILE A 61 5.15 -4.29 -6.52
C ILE A 61 6.05 -4.84 -5.42
N ASP A 62 7.27 -5.20 -5.77
CA ASP A 62 8.39 -5.47 -4.87
C ASP A 62 9.35 -4.26 -4.97
N ALA A 63 9.18 -3.28 -4.08
CA ALA A 63 9.85 -2.01 -4.21
C ALA A 63 11.36 -2.12 -3.98
N THR A 64 12.10 -1.31 -4.74
CA THR A 64 13.56 -1.16 -4.58
C THR A 64 13.93 0.12 -3.86
N ARG A 65 13.02 1.07 -3.80
CA ARG A 65 13.25 2.38 -3.17
C ARG A 65 11.95 2.98 -2.65
N VAL A 66 12.03 3.67 -1.54
CA VAL A 66 10.99 4.56 -1.01
C VAL A 66 11.52 5.98 -1.04
N VAL A 67 10.76 6.91 -1.60
CA VAL A 67 11.10 8.33 -1.73
C VAL A 67 10.05 9.22 -1.07
N ASP A 68 10.42 10.45 -0.76
CA ASP A 68 9.46 11.49 -0.38
C ASP A 68 8.93 12.26 -1.62
N ALA A 69 8.07 13.24 -1.39
CA ALA A 69 7.45 14.04 -2.46
C ALA A 69 8.45 14.87 -3.30
N THR A 70 9.68 15.04 -2.83
CA THR A 70 10.77 15.73 -3.56
C THR A 70 11.65 14.76 -4.33
N GLY A 71 11.42 13.43 -4.20
CA GLY A 71 12.26 12.39 -4.77
C GLY A 71 13.47 12.02 -3.89
N ALA A 72 13.60 12.61 -2.70
CA ALA A 72 14.66 12.24 -1.78
C ALA A 72 14.46 10.82 -1.25
N THR A 73 15.51 10.00 -1.30
CA THR A 73 15.45 8.59 -0.89
C THR A 73 15.34 8.46 0.62
N LEU A 74 14.28 7.80 1.09
CA LEU A 74 14.05 7.45 2.49
C LEU A 74 14.55 6.03 2.81
N TRP A 75 14.48 5.13 1.83
CA TRP A 75 14.98 3.76 1.94
C TRP A 75 15.30 3.21 0.54
N GLU A 76 16.31 2.35 0.50
CA GLU A 76 16.70 1.60 -0.70
C GLU A 76 17.06 0.17 -0.33
N GLY A 77 16.71 -0.80 -1.17
CA GLY A 77 16.96 -2.21 -0.94
C GLY A 77 16.86 -3.07 -2.20
N ALA A 78 17.36 -4.30 -2.09
CA ALA A 78 17.34 -5.25 -3.20
C ALA A 78 15.93 -5.78 -3.53
N GLY A 79 14.90 -5.44 -2.74
CA GLY A 79 13.57 -6.03 -2.77
C GLY A 79 13.54 -7.41 -2.10
N LEU A 80 12.37 -8.01 -2.07
CA LEU A 80 12.12 -9.29 -1.39
C LEU A 80 12.26 -10.50 -2.31
N GLY A 81 12.43 -10.27 -3.62
CA GLY A 81 12.57 -11.34 -4.61
C GLY A 81 11.27 -12.07 -4.90
N VAL A 82 10.13 -11.39 -4.82
CA VAL A 82 8.83 -11.99 -5.11
C VAL A 82 8.67 -12.21 -6.62
N GLY A 83 8.44 -13.46 -7.02
CA GLY A 83 8.31 -13.84 -8.43
C GLY A 83 7.14 -13.14 -9.12
N GLY A 84 7.38 -12.58 -10.30
CA GLY A 84 6.36 -11.87 -11.09
C GLY A 84 6.01 -10.46 -10.58
N ALA A 85 6.57 -10.02 -9.44
CA ALA A 85 6.39 -8.66 -8.97
C ALA A 85 7.22 -7.66 -9.78
N LYS A 86 6.65 -6.46 -9.98
CA LYS A 86 7.32 -5.35 -10.65
C LYS A 86 8.28 -4.64 -9.69
N ARG A 87 9.47 -4.30 -10.19
CA ARG A 87 10.48 -3.54 -9.45
C ARG A 87 10.18 -2.06 -9.60
N CYS A 88 9.78 -1.42 -8.53
CA CYS A 88 9.26 -0.05 -8.56
C CYS A 88 9.86 0.83 -7.46
N VAL A 89 9.69 2.14 -7.65
CA VAL A 89 9.90 3.18 -6.63
C VAL A 89 8.56 3.55 -6.03
N VAL A 90 8.47 3.59 -4.70
CA VAL A 90 7.25 3.94 -3.97
C VAL A 90 7.40 5.31 -3.32
N LEU A 91 6.45 6.20 -3.57
CA LEU A 91 6.30 7.48 -2.91
C LEU A 91 5.65 7.29 -1.55
N ALA A 92 6.29 7.78 -0.50
CA ALA A 92 5.70 7.91 0.81
C ALA A 92 4.84 9.18 0.89
N SER A 93 3.51 9.02 0.98
CA SER A 93 2.59 10.15 1.13
C SER A 93 1.98 10.20 2.52
N GLU A 94 1.75 11.41 3.03
CA GLU A 94 0.99 11.61 4.26
C GLU A 94 -0.52 11.73 4.01
N GLN A 95 -0.92 11.85 2.74
CA GLN A 95 -2.30 12.02 2.32
C GLN A 95 -2.66 11.03 1.21
N LEU A 96 -3.94 10.71 1.11
CA LEU A 96 -4.46 9.97 -0.03
C LEU A 96 -4.40 10.86 -1.27
N VAL A 97 -3.90 10.29 -2.36
CA VAL A 97 -3.75 10.98 -3.65
C VAL A 97 -4.89 10.55 -4.57
N TYR A 98 -5.88 11.40 -4.76
CA TYR A 98 -7.10 11.10 -5.53
C TYR A 98 -7.07 11.64 -6.95
N ASP A 99 -6.56 12.86 -7.10
CA ASP A 99 -6.66 13.62 -8.34
C ASP A 99 -5.60 13.17 -9.35
N ALA A 100 -6.03 12.94 -10.60
CA ALA A 100 -5.13 12.52 -11.66
C ALA A 100 -4.03 13.54 -12.00
N GLY A 101 -4.32 14.83 -11.83
CA GLY A 101 -3.33 15.90 -12.02
C GLY A 101 -2.31 15.93 -10.90
N GLU A 102 -2.75 15.65 -9.66
CA GLU A 102 -1.85 15.52 -8.51
C GLU A 102 -0.95 14.29 -8.65
N ARG A 103 -1.48 13.14 -9.08
CA ARG A 103 -0.69 11.93 -9.36
C ARG A 103 0.42 12.19 -10.36
N ARG A 104 0.12 12.88 -11.48
CA ARG A 104 1.14 13.26 -12.47
C ARG A 104 2.20 14.18 -11.88
N ARG A 105 1.80 15.23 -11.15
CA ARG A 105 2.75 16.15 -10.49
C ARG A 105 3.66 15.43 -9.50
N LEU A 106 3.12 14.50 -8.71
CA LEU A 106 3.90 13.70 -7.79
C LEU A 106 4.84 12.73 -8.51
N ARG A 107 4.39 12.11 -9.60
CA ARG A 107 5.22 11.29 -10.47
C ARG A 107 6.40 12.07 -11.02
N ASP A 108 6.13 13.25 -11.61
CA ASP A 108 7.14 14.11 -12.23
C ASP A 108 8.16 14.62 -11.20
N ALA A 109 7.70 14.98 -10.00
CA ALA A 109 8.55 15.52 -8.95
C ALA A 109 9.39 14.45 -8.24
N SER A 110 8.83 13.26 -8.00
CA SER A 110 9.47 12.22 -7.18
C SER A 110 10.13 11.12 -7.99
N GLY A 111 9.72 10.91 -9.26
CA GLY A 111 10.11 9.76 -10.06
C GLY A 111 9.54 8.43 -9.56
N ALA A 112 8.55 8.46 -8.65
CA ALA A 112 7.95 7.26 -8.09
C ALA A 112 6.91 6.64 -9.02
N ASP A 113 6.77 5.31 -8.99
CA ASP A 113 5.83 4.56 -9.81
C ASP A 113 4.49 4.35 -9.12
N ALA A 114 4.51 4.28 -7.79
CA ALA A 114 3.33 4.07 -6.94
C ALA A 114 3.40 4.90 -5.67
N VAL A 115 2.30 5.02 -4.95
CA VAL A 115 2.18 5.79 -3.71
C VAL A 115 1.52 4.96 -2.60
N ASP A 116 2.06 5.06 -1.38
CA ASP A 116 1.45 4.52 -0.17
C ASP A 116 1.57 5.48 1.01
N MET A 117 1.05 5.11 2.17
CA MET A 117 1.01 5.97 3.35
C MET A 117 1.85 5.46 4.53
N GLU A 118 2.33 4.22 4.49
CA GLU A 118 3.03 3.58 5.61
C GLU A 118 4.54 3.46 5.41
N SER A 119 4.97 3.20 4.17
CA SER A 119 6.39 2.91 3.87
C SER A 119 7.33 4.01 4.30
N GLY A 120 6.91 5.27 4.25
CA GLY A 120 7.73 6.40 4.68
C GLY A 120 8.00 6.42 6.19
N VAL A 121 6.98 6.14 7.00
CA VAL A 121 7.14 6.09 8.47
C VAL A 121 8.02 4.90 8.84
N LEU A 122 7.79 3.74 8.20
CA LEU A 122 8.59 2.54 8.42
C LEU A 122 10.04 2.74 7.96
N ALA A 123 10.28 3.45 6.85
CA ALA A 123 11.62 3.79 6.36
C ALA A 123 12.38 4.69 7.35
N ARG A 124 11.74 5.76 7.82
CA ARG A 124 12.35 6.70 8.79
C ARG A 124 12.68 6.05 10.15
N SER A 125 12.02 4.94 10.49
CA SER A 125 12.35 4.18 11.71
C SER A 125 13.69 3.43 11.62
N GLY A 126 14.27 3.29 10.44
CA GLY A 126 15.47 2.48 10.18
C GLY A 126 15.22 0.95 10.20
N ARG A 127 13.96 0.53 10.31
CA ARG A 127 13.58 -0.89 10.45
C ARG A 127 13.03 -1.52 9.17
N LEU A 128 12.79 -0.72 8.11
CA LEU A 128 12.24 -1.19 6.85
C LEU A 128 13.20 -2.15 6.15
N ALA A 129 12.77 -3.38 5.92
CA ALA A 129 13.52 -4.43 5.25
C ALA A 129 13.04 -4.67 3.81
N GLY A 130 11.82 -4.24 3.48
CA GLY A 130 11.23 -4.38 2.16
C GLY A 130 9.84 -3.77 2.10
N VAL A 131 9.35 -3.58 0.87
CA VAL A 131 8.00 -3.06 0.60
C VAL A 131 7.35 -3.94 -0.45
N LEU A 132 6.23 -4.57 -0.09
CA LEU A 132 5.44 -5.41 -0.98
C LEU A 132 4.01 -4.87 -1.05
N ARG A 133 3.61 -4.41 -2.22
CA ARG A 133 2.31 -3.77 -2.45
C ARG A 133 1.58 -4.40 -3.64
N ALA A 134 0.25 -4.32 -3.64
CA ALA A 134 -0.52 -4.51 -4.86
C ALA A 134 -1.26 -3.23 -5.21
N VAL A 135 -1.31 -2.93 -6.49
CA VAL A 135 -1.98 -1.75 -7.02
C VAL A 135 -3.49 -1.89 -6.86
N SER A 136 -4.11 -1.03 -6.08
CA SER A 136 -5.56 -1.00 -5.81
C SER A 136 -6.33 0.00 -6.65
N ASP A 137 -5.64 0.99 -7.18
CA ASP A 137 -6.21 2.05 -7.99
C ASP A 137 -5.19 2.55 -9.01
N ASP A 138 -5.61 2.75 -10.23
CA ASP A 138 -4.79 3.24 -11.33
C ASP A 138 -4.89 4.77 -11.46
N THR A 139 -4.10 5.33 -12.38
CA THR A 139 -4.02 6.78 -12.62
C THR A 139 -5.33 7.39 -13.12
N THR A 140 -6.27 6.58 -13.59
CA THR A 140 -7.59 7.01 -14.09
C THR A 140 -8.71 6.84 -13.05
N SER A 141 -8.44 6.11 -11.96
CA SER A 141 -9.40 5.84 -10.88
C SER A 141 -9.47 7.04 -9.94
N ALA A 142 -10.60 7.75 -9.93
CA ALA A 142 -10.85 8.77 -8.91
C ALA A 142 -11.33 8.09 -7.62
N VAL A 143 -10.45 7.94 -6.65
CA VAL A 143 -10.79 7.36 -5.32
C VAL A 143 -11.21 8.48 -4.37
N GLU A 144 -12.32 9.15 -4.65
CA GLU A 144 -12.80 10.22 -3.77
C GLU A 144 -13.57 9.69 -2.55
N GLY A 145 -13.23 10.19 -1.37
CA GLY A 145 -14.09 10.09 -0.17
C GLY A 145 -13.96 8.80 0.65
N VAL A 146 -12.87 8.04 0.51
CA VAL A 146 -12.60 6.82 1.33
C VAL A 146 -12.05 7.16 2.74
N ASP A 147 -11.62 8.39 2.95
CA ASP A 147 -10.94 8.84 4.19
C ASP A 147 -11.71 8.58 5.49
N GLY A 148 -13.06 8.53 5.42
CA GLY A 148 -13.90 8.29 6.59
C GLY A 148 -14.23 6.82 6.87
N THR A 149 -13.75 5.87 6.04
CA THR A 149 -14.20 4.46 6.12
C THR A 149 -13.24 3.54 6.88
N VAL A 150 -12.03 4.00 7.13
CA VAL A 150 -11.03 3.27 7.93
C VAL A 150 -10.54 4.15 9.06
N HIS A 151 -10.65 3.66 10.28
CA HIS A 151 -10.08 4.33 11.45
C HIS A 151 -8.55 4.35 11.38
N LYS A 152 -7.91 5.33 12.05
CA LYS A 152 -6.45 5.45 12.09
C LYS A 152 -5.75 4.20 12.61
N ASP A 153 -6.41 3.40 13.46
CA ASP A 153 -5.93 2.11 13.99
C ASP A 153 -6.10 0.94 13.01
N GLY A 154 -6.58 1.20 11.79
CA GLY A 154 -6.77 0.20 10.73
C GLY A 154 -8.05 -0.63 10.85
N ARG A 155 -8.96 -0.28 11.78
CA ARG A 155 -10.30 -0.89 11.82
C ARG A 155 -11.19 -0.27 10.76
N THR A 156 -11.98 -1.10 10.09
CA THR A 156 -12.96 -0.61 9.13
C THR A 156 -14.17 -0.05 9.88
N ASP A 157 -14.49 1.22 9.65
CA ASP A 157 -15.76 1.79 10.07
C ASP A 157 -16.86 1.31 9.11
N VAL A 158 -17.58 0.29 9.56
CA VAL A 158 -18.67 -0.32 8.77
C VAL A 158 -19.79 0.68 8.49
N ALA A 159 -20.10 1.57 9.44
CA ALA A 159 -21.14 2.57 9.27
C ALA A 159 -20.72 3.67 8.28
N GLY A 160 -19.50 4.18 8.40
CA GLY A 160 -18.89 5.11 7.43
C GLY A 160 -18.77 4.51 6.05
N LEU A 161 -18.36 3.25 5.94
CA LEU A 161 -18.28 2.52 4.68
C LEU A 161 -19.67 2.35 4.03
N LEU A 162 -20.70 1.97 4.80
CA LEU A 162 -22.07 1.88 4.32
C LEU A 162 -22.60 3.23 3.83
N LEU A 163 -22.37 4.30 4.58
CA LEU A 163 -22.79 5.65 4.20
C LEU A 163 -22.08 6.13 2.94
N TRP A 164 -20.78 5.84 2.80
CA TRP A 164 -19.98 6.14 1.61
C TRP A 164 -20.50 5.35 0.38
N VAL A 165 -20.75 4.03 0.52
CA VAL A 165 -21.35 3.18 -0.52
C VAL A 165 -22.72 3.71 -0.95
N VAL A 166 -23.56 4.14 -0.01
CA VAL A 166 -24.90 4.67 -0.32
C VAL A 166 -24.83 6.00 -1.06
N ARG A 167 -23.92 6.89 -0.67
CA ARG A 167 -23.77 8.21 -1.29
C ARG A 167 -23.10 8.18 -2.65
N ARG A 168 -22.20 7.21 -2.91
CA ARG A 168 -21.37 7.13 -4.13
C ARG A 168 -21.38 5.73 -4.77
N ARG A 169 -22.57 5.14 -4.88
CA ARG A 169 -22.80 3.73 -5.29
C ARG A 169 -21.94 3.21 -6.45
N GLY A 170 -21.72 3.99 -7.50
CA GLY A 170 -20.96 3.54 -8.66
C GLY A 170 -19.45 3.46 -8.43
N HIS A 171 -18.84 4.49 -7.84
CA HIS A 171 -17.40 4.56 -7.58
C HIS A 171 -16.98 3.66 -6.43
N ALA A 172 -17.77 3.62 -5.36
CA ALA A 172 -17.51 2.78 -4.20
C ALA A 172 -17.42 1.30 -4.54
N ILE A 173 -18.37 0.78 -5.33
CA ILE A 173 -18.39 -0.63 -5.74
C ILE A 173 -17.17 -0.96 -6.61
N ARG A 174 -16.77 -0.06 -7.51
CA ARG A 174 -15.57 -0.25 -8.33
C ARG A 174 -14.32 -0.30 -7.46
N SER A 175 -14.08 0.70 -6.64
CA SER A 175 -12.90 0.76 -5.76
C SER A 175 -12.81 -0.44 -4.80
N MET A 176 -13.95 -0.94 -4.28
CA MET A 176 -13.96 -2.17 -3.48
C MET A 176 -13.59 -3.40 -4.30
N LYS A 177 -14.07 -3.54 -5.54
CA LYS A 177 -13.69 -4.64 -6.44
C LYS A 177 -12.21 -4.58 -6.77
N ASP A 178 -11.68 -3.41 -7.07
CA ASP A 178 -10.30 -3.17 -7.43
C ASP A 178 -9.37 -3.50 -6.25
N ALA A 179 -9.70 -3.05 -5.05
CA ALA A 179 -8.99 -3.45 -3.82
C ALA A 179 -9.03 -4.96 -3.57
N MET A 180 -10.16 -5.63 -3.84
CA MET A 180 -10.26 -7.08 -3.73
C MET A 180 -9.40 -7.81 -4.77
N VAL A 181 -9.31 -7.30 -6.00
CA VAL A 181 -8.42 -7.84 -7.04
C VAL A 181 -6.98 -7.71 -6.58
N ALA A 182 -6.59 -6.54 -6.11
CA ALA A 182 -5.24 -6.27 -5.61
C ALA A 182 -4.86 -7.19 -4.43
N LEU A 183 -5.75 -7.34 -3.44
CA LEU A 183 -5.52 -8.25 -2.31
C LEU A 183 -5.35 -9.71 -2.74
N ARG A 184 -6.14 -10.18 -3.71
CA ARG A 184 -5.99 -11.54 -4.26
C ARG A 184 -4.68 -11.72 -5.02
N SER A 185 -4.25 -10.71 -5.78
CA SER A 185 -2.97 -10.74 -6.48
C SER A 185 -1.81 -10.80 -5.48
N LEU A 186 -1.89 -10.01 -4.42
CA LEU A 186 -0.92 -10.02 -3.33
C LEU A 186 -0.86 -11.38 -2.63
N GLU A 187 -2.01 -11.98 -2.31
CA GLU A 187 -2.11 -13.31 -1.71
C GLU A 187 -1.46 -14.37 -2.61
N LYS A 188 -1.74 -14.36 -3.92
CA LYS A 188 -1.14 -15.29 -4.88
C LYS A 188 0.38 -15.14 -4.98
N ALA A 189 0.87 -13.90 -5.02
CA ALA A 189 2.30 -13.62 -5.17
C ALA A 189 3.14 -14.10 -3.98
N VAL A 190 2.55 -14.18 -2.78
CA VAL A 190 3.25 -14.62 -1.56
C VAL A 190 3.01 -16.08 -1.20
N ALA A 191 2.06 -16.76 -1.85
CA ALA A 191 1.77 -18.18 -1.63
C ALA A 191 2.72 -19.13 -2.40
N THR A 192 3.61 -18.56 -3.25
CA THR A 192 4.60 -19.30 -4.05
C THR A 192 5.96 -19.29 -3.38
#